data_aa69b4aabcd52a58df1378dea5d4517f
#
_entry.id   aa69b4aabcd52a58df1378dea5d4517f
#
_cell.length_a   1.000
_cell.length_b   1.000
_cell.length_c   1.000
_cell.angle_alpha   90.00
_cell.angle_beta   90.00
_cell.angle_gamma   90.00
#
_symmetry.space_group_name_H-M   'P 1'
#
loop_
_entity.id
_entity.type
_entity.pdbx_description
1 polymer ?
#
loop_
_entity_poly.entity_id
_entity_poly.type
_entity_poly.pdbx_seq_one_letter_code
_entity_poly.pdbx_strand_id
1 'polypeptide(L)'
;ISPLLICDTNSYKVTEELMEDIYDRCQVLVLDAEDLEADERAVEIVENYMEEDIDLVLAVGAGTIHDLSRFVAHQYRIPFVSVPTAASSDGFTSTVADMTWNGMKKAVKTEAPLYVFADTDIFAKAPKRLTAAGVSDILGKYIALADWKISSLLTDEYYCAEVVNLETRALRMVKDNLKEIAAGEEDACEKLMYALVLSGLAMQMTGNSRPASGAEHHLVHLWDMEVLNGHLDALHGEKVSAGTMVALVEYKKIADAIRRKTCKVHTHIEEDLEFLQNTFGKKGVLDAIEKENTPELLDEISSRQLNDALPEIMQIIDALPAVTDMQEMMSKAGCVSRVRDIGLPGEAVSDSLRLAPYTRRRLSLLRLRKLLTY
;
A
#
# COMPACT_ATOMS: atom_id res chain seq x y z
N ILE A 1 33.98 -5.28 1.64
CA ILE A 1 32.53 -5.31 1.79
C ILE A 1 32.20 -6.61 2.51
N SER A 2 31.48 -6.51 3.63
CA SER A 2 31.02 -7.65 4.45
C SER A 2 29.47 -7.64 4.42
N PRO A 3 28.83 -8.28 3.42
CA PRO A 3 27.39 -8.20 3.25
C PRO A 3 26.65 -9.23 4.10
N LEU A 4 25.51 -8.80 4.69
CA LEU A 4 24.47 -9.67 5.24
C LEU A 4 23.35 -9.84 4.19
N LEU A 5 23.16 -11.06 3.71
CA LEU A 5 22.04 -11.40 2.84
C LEU A 5 20.88 -11.91 3.70
N ILE A 6 19.73 -11.27 3.58
CA ILE A 6 18.49 -11.62 4.28
C ILE A 6 17.48 -12.15 3.27
N CYS A 7 17.00 -13.36 3.48
CA CYS A 7 15.97 -14.02 2.69
C CYS A 7 15.05 -14.83 3.61
N ASP A 8 13.97 -15.36 3.05
CA ASP A 8 13.14 -16.36 3.71
C ASP A 8 13.33 -17.74 3.07
N THR A 9 12.78 -18.78 3.69
CA THR A 9 12.90 -20.17 3.22
C THR A 9 12.36 -20.37 1.80
N ASN A 10 11.39 -19.57 1.36
CA ASN A 10 10.84 -19.66 0.00
C ASN A 10 11.73 -18.95 -1.01
N SER A 11 12.17 -17.73 -0.70
CA SER A 11 13.06 -16.95 -1.57
C SER A 11 14.46 -17.60 -1.67
N TYR A 12 15.00 -18.15 -0.58
CA TYR A 12 16.24 -18.92 -0.61
C TYR A 12 16.16 -20.07 -1.63
N LYS A 13 15.12 -20.90 -1.52
CA LYS A 13 14.93 -22.08 -2.37
C LYS A 13 14.89 -21.76 -3.87
N VAL A 14 14.36 -20.59 -4.27
CA VAL A 14 14.24 -20.23 -5.69
C VAL A 14 15.47 -19.47 -6.22
N THR A 15 16.34 -18.99 -5.33
CA THR A 15 17.52 -18.20 -5.71
C THR A 15 18.85 -18.92 -5.46
N GLU A 16 18.85 -20.02 -4.67
CA GLU A 16 20.06 -20.72 -4.24
C GLU A 16 20.99 -21.06 -5.40
N GLU A 17 20.47 -21.71 -6.47
CA GLU A 17 21.28 -22.09 -7.62
C GLU A 17 21.71 -20.89 -8.49
N LEU A 18 20.83 -19.91 -8.66
CA LEU A 18 21.07 -18.74 -9.52
C LEU A 18 22.02 -17.74 -8.89
N MET A 19 22.10 -17.71 -7.57
CA MET A 19 22.90 -16.76 -6.80
C MET A 19 23.99 -17.42 -5.96
N GLU A 20 24.39 -18.67 -6.26
CA GLU A 20 25.38 -19.46 -5.50
C GLU A 20 26.65 -18.65 -5.20
N ASP A 21 27.24 -18.02 -6.21
CA ASP A 21 28.45 -17.18 -6.08
C ASP A 21 28.27 -15.99 -5.13
N ILE A 22 27.03 -15.50 -4.96
CA ILE A 22 26.72 -14.38 -4.07
C ILE A 22 26.50 -14.91 -2.65
N TYR A 23 25.77 -16.02 -2.50
CA TYR A 23 25.59 -16.67 -1.21
C TYR A 23 26.92 -17.04 -0.55
N ASP A 24 27.90 -17.56 -1.33
CA ASP A 24 29.22 -17.93 -0.84
C ASP A 24 30.06 -16.74 -0.33
N ARG A 25 29.66 -15.50 -0.69
CA ARG A 25 30.40 -14.27 -0.32
C ARG A 25 29.71 -13.45 0.76
N CYS A 26 28.55 -13.90 1.23
CA CYS A 26 27.73 -13.20 2.20
C CYS A 26 27.63 -13.98 3.52
N GLN A 27 27.44 -13.28 4.61
CA GLN A 27 26.75 -13.86 5.74
C GLN A 27 25.28 -14.02 5.35
N VAL A 28 24.70 -15.19 5.55
CA VAL A 28 23.33 -15.49 5.08
C VAL A 28 22.42 -15.72 6.26
N LEU A 29 21.33 -14.97 6.32
CA LEU A 29 20.22 -15.17 7.24
C LEU A 29 18.98 -15.64 6.46
N VAL A 30 18.55 -16.86 6.71
CA VAL A 30 17.32 -17.44 6.17
C VAL A 30 16.27 -17.43 7.26
N LEU A 31 15.24 -16.59 7.10
CA LEU A 31 14.08 -16.51 8.00
C LEU A 31 13.06 -17.60 7.64
N ASP A 32 12.32 -18.07 8.61
CA ASP A 32 11.18 -18.94 8.33
C ASP A 32 10.06 -18.14 7.66
N ALA A 33 9.61 -18.59 6.49
CA ALA A 33 8.54 -17.90 5.75
C ALA A 33 7.14 -18.09 6.37
N GLU A 34 6.98 -19.06 7.29
CA GLU A 34 5.71 -19.29 7.98
C GLU A 34 5.47 -18.16 8.98
N ASP A 35 4.34 -17.47 8.84
CA ASP A 35 3.93 -16.33 9.69
C ASP A 35 4.97 -15.18 9.79
N LEU A 36 5.82 -15.01 8.76
CA LEU A 36 6.81 -13.93 8.73
C LEU A 36 6.13 -12.58 8.45
N GLU A 37 6.24 -11.69 9.41
CA GLU A 37 5.85 -10.29 9.29
C GLU A 37 7.05 -9.35 9.50
N ALA A 38 7.00 -8.17 8.92
CA ALA A 38 7.96 -7.10 9.22
C ALA A 38 7.60 -6.43 10.55
N ASP A 39 7.88 -7.10 11.65
CA ASP A 39 7.54 -6.70 13.01
C ASP A 39 8.78 -6.66 13.93
N GLU A 40 8.58 -6.28 15.19
CA GLU A 40 9.63 -6.22 16.20
C GLU A 40 10.33 -7.58 16.45
N ARG A 41 9.61 -8.71 16.26
CA ARG A 41 10.18 -10.05 16.47
C ARG A 41 11.18 -10.37 15.36
N ALA A 42 10.79 -10.09 14.11
CA ALA A 42 11.65 -10.30 12.96
C ALA A 42 12.87 -9.37 12.98
N VAL A 43 12.69 -8.12 13.44
CA VAL A 43 13.80 -7.17 13.65
C VAL A 43 14.80 -7.73 14.66
N GLU A 44 14.35 -8.21 15.82
CA GLU A 44 15.23 -8.80 16.85
C GLU A 44 16.03 -9.99 16.32
N ILE A 45 15.42 -10.83 15.47
CA ILE A 45 16.15 -11.94 14.83
C ILE A 45 17.26 -11.41 13.93
N VAL A 46 16.98 -10.43 13.07
CA VAL A 46 18.00 -9.86 12.17
C VAL A 46 19.09 -9.15 12.96
N GLU A 47 18.75 -8.38 13.99
CA GLU A 47 19.72 -7.68 14.84
C GLU A 47 20.74 -8.62 15.50
N ASN A 48 20.34 -9.85 15.84
CA ASN A 48 21.24 -10.87 16.37
C ASN A 48 22.28 -11.35 15.36
N TYR A 49 22.09 -11.07 14.06
CA TYR A 49 23.05 -11.38 12.97
C TYR A 49 23.84 -10.16 12.53
N MET A 50 23.54 -8.97 13.06
CA MET A 50 24.26 -7.73 12.74
C MET A 50 25.59 -7.67 13.52
N GLU A 51 26.67 -8.16 12.90
CA GLU A 51 28.02 -8.03 13.41
C GLU A 51 28.61 -6.65 13.08
N GLU A 52 29.64 -6.20 13.85
CA GLU A 52 30.22 -4.85 13.72
C GLU A 52 30.85 -4.56 12.34
N ASP A 53 31.25 -5.58 11.60
CA ASP A 53 31.90 -5.46 10.30
C ASP A 53 30.90 -5.50 9.11
N ILE A 54 29.61 -5.74 9.36
CA ILE A 54 28.60 -5.71 8.29
C ILE A 54 28.42 -4.29 7.79
N ASP A 55 28.64 -4.08 6.50
CA ASP A 55 28.61 -2.77 5.85
C ASP A 55 27.59 -2.69 4.68
N LEU A 56 26.84 -3.77 4.41
CA LEU A 56 25.83 -3.86 3.35
C LEU A 56 24.77 -4.89 3.71
N VAL A 57 23.49 -4.60 3.44
CA VAL A 57 22.40 -5.57 3.49
C VAL A 57 21.91 -5.89 2.07
N LEU A 58 21.75 -7.18 1.75
CA LEU A 58 21.08 -7.65 0.55
C LEU A 58 19.71 -8.21 0.92
N ALA A 59 18.64 -7.59 0.45
CA ALA A 59 17.26 -8.03 0.65
C ALA A 59 16.86 -8.94 -0.53
N VAL A 60 16.81 -10.26 -0.33
CA VAL A 60 16.45 -11.24 -1.37
C VAL A 60 15.08 -11.84 -1.03
N GLY A 61 14.00 -11.33 -1.62
CA GLY A 61 12.66 -11.79 -1.25
C GLY A 61 11.52 -10.93 -1.80
N ALA A 62 10.35 -11.07 -1.19
CA ALA A 62 9.18 -10.25 -1.46
C ALA A 62 9.12 -9.02 -0.52
N GLY A 63 7.97 -8.36 -0.43
CA GLY A 63 7.81 -7.09 0.32
C GLY A 63 8.25 -7.14 1.77
N THR A 64 7.86 -8.19 2.52
CA THR A 64 8.20 -8.35 3.94
C THR A 64 9.72 -8.36 4.19
N ILE A 65 10.47 -9.12 3.35
CA ILE A 65 11.94 -9.16 3.43
C ILE A 65 12.54 -7.78 3.14
N HIS A 66 11.96 -7.04 2.17
CA HIS A 66 12.45 -5.69 1.84
C HIS A 66 12.18 -4.69 2.94
N ASP A 67 11.00 -4.70 3.55
CA ASP A 67 10.68 -3.78 4.63
C ASP A 67 11.55 -4.03 5.86
N LEU A 68 11.71 -5.30 6.24
CA LEU A 68 12.59 -5.70 7.33
C LEU A 68 14.05 -5.32 7.08
N SER A 69 14.59 -5.66 5.90
CA SER A 69 15.98 -5.39 5.53
C SER A 69 16.27 -3.89 5.46
N ARG A 70 15.37 -3.13 4.85
CA ARG A 70 15.44 -1.67 4.74
C ARG A 70 15.41 -1.02 6.12
N PHE A 71 14.51 -1.48 7.00
CA PHE A 71 14.38 -0.95 8.35
C PHE A 71 15.67 -1.18 9.16
N VAL A 72 16.21 -2.39 9.15
CA VAL A 72 17.46 -2.71 9.88
C VAL A 72 18.64 -1.95 9.27
N ALA A 73 18.80 -1.94 7.95
CA ALA A 73 19.85 -1.16 7.31
C ALA A 73 19.81 0.33 7.69
N HIS A 74 18.62 0.92 7.78
CA HIS A 74 18.41 2.28 8.27
C HIS A 74 18.87 2.45 9.72
N GLN A 75 18.51 1.55 10.64
CA GLN A 75 18.92 1.60 12.04
C GLN A 75 20.45 1.58 12.19
N TYR A 76 21.12 0.72 11.43
CA TYR A 76 22.57 0.59 11.46
C TYR A 76 23.30 1.59 10.56
N ARG A 77 22.56 2.44 9.82
CA ARG A 77 23.08 3.46 8.90
C ARG A 77 24.01 2.89 7.83
N ILE A 78 23.68 1.72 7.33
CA ILE A 78 24.35 1.07 6.22
C ILE A 78 23.44 0.98 5.01
N PRO A 79 23.98 0.93 3.78
CA PRO A 79 23.18 0.79 2.57
C PRO A 79 22.55 -0.60 2.47
N PHE A 80 21.48 -0.70 1.65
CA PHE A 80 20.94 -1.98 1.25
C PHE A 80 20.73 -2.06 -0.26
N VAL A 81 20.68 -3.29 -0.77
CA VAL A 81 20.40 -3.65 -2.16
C VAL A 81 19.14 -4.50 -2.20
N SER A 82 18.28 -4.21 -3.16
CA SER A 82 17.01 -4.91 -3.37
C SER A 82 17.17 -5.98 -4.45
N VAL A 83 16.78 -7.21 -4.16
CA VAL A 83 16.69 -8.35 -5.09
C VAL A 83 15.27 -8.94 -5.01
N PRO A 84 14.28 -8.37 -5.73
CA PRO A 84 12.91 -8.83 -5.69
C PRO A 84 12.76 -10.23 -6.28
N THR A 85 12.15 -11.15 -5.55
CA THR A 85 11.86 -12.51 -6.02
C THR A 85 10.45 -12.68 -6.56
N ALA A 86 9.61 -11.66 -6.46
CA ALA A 86 8.25 -11.62 -6.99
C ALA A 86 7.84 -10.18 -7.30
N ALA A 87 7.09 -9.95 -8.37
CA ALA A 87 6.50 -8.65 -8.68
C ALA A 87 5.20 -8.46 -7.88
N SER A 88 5.30 -8.28 -6.55
CA SER A 88 4.18 -8.37 -5.60
C SER A 88 3.75 -7.05 -4.97
N SER A 89 4.59 -6.01 -4.98
CA SER A 89 4.29 -4.69 -4.42
C SER A 89 5.24 -3.62 -4.98
N ASP A 90 4.93 -2.35 -4.77
CA ASP A 90 5.75 -1.21 -5.20
C ASP A 90 6.81 -0.77 -4.15
N GLY A 91 6.92 -1.51 -3.05
CA GLY A 91 7.84 -1.21 -1.96
C GLY A 91 9.33 -1.36 -2.28
N PHE A 92 9.72 -2.01 -3.39
CA PHE A 92 11.11 -2.36 -3.66
C PHE A 92 12.06 -1.16 -3.77
N THR A 93 11.60 -0.05 -4.28
CA THR A 93 12.37 1.21 -4.41
C THR A 93 11.89 2.30 -3.46
N SER A 94 10.97 2.03 -2.55
CA SER A 94 10.44 2.99 -1.59
C SER A 94 11.51 3.50 -0.61
N THR A 95 11.30 4.70 -0.07
CA THR A 95 12.01 5.25 1.11
C THR A 95 11.25 5.02 2.41
N VAL A 96 10.26 4.12 2.39
CA VAL A 96 9.42 3.82 3.55
C VAL A 96 9.41 2.31 3.76
N ALA A 97 9.58 1.88 5.00
CA ALA A 97 9.35 0.51 5.45
C ALA A 97 8.00 0.43 6.17
N ASP A 98 7.13 -0.47 5.71
CA ASP A 98 5.83 -0.69 6.35
C ASP A 98 5.96 -1.78 7.43
N MET A 99 6.23 -1.30 8.66
CA MET A 99 6.46 -2.16 9.83
C MET A 99 5.19 -2.34 10.67
N THR A 100 5.06 -3.47 11.34
CA THR A 100 4.09 -3.66 12.42
C THR A 100 4.80 -3.46 13.76
N TRP A 101 4.33 -2.54 14.58
CA TRP A 101 4.93 -2.24 15.88
C TRP A 101 3.87 -2.12 16.96
N ASN A 102 3.93 -2.98 17.97
CA ASN A 102 2.90 -3.09 19.01
C ASN A 102 1.48 -3.21 18.43
N GLY A 103 1.31 -4.03 17.39
CA GLY A 103 0.03 -4.23 16.70
C GLY A 103 -0.45 -3.06 15.84
N MET A 104 0.37 -2.03 15.63
CA MET A 104 0.07 -0.90 14.76
C MET A 104 0.95 -0.93 13.51
N LYS A 105 0.35 -0.75 12.34
CA LYS A 105 1.09 -0.46 11.12
C LYS A 105 1.70 0.94 11.15
N LYS A 106 3.01 1.02 10.93
CA LYS A 106 3.79 2.25 10.88
C LYS A 106 4.61 2.31 9.60
N ALA A 107 4.40 3.35 8.82
CA ALA A 107 5.30 3.69 7.73
C ALA A 107 6.53 4.41 8.31
N VAL A 108 7.63 3.71 8.41
CA VAL A 108 8.88 4.25 8.92
C VAL A 108 9.68 4.83 7.76
N LYS A 109 10.06 6.11 7.88
CA LYS A 109 10.91 6.76 6.88
C LYS A 109 12.33 6.19 6.97
N THR A 110 12.84 5.73 5.86
CA THR A 110 14.14 5.09 5.68
C THR A 110 14.81 5.61 4.41
N GLU A 111 15.83 4.91 3.92
CA GLU A 111 16.51 5.20 2.65
C GLU A 111 16.05 4.25 1.53
N ALA A 112 16.16 4.74 0.28
CA ALA A 112 15.99 3.90 -0.90
C ALA A 112 17.16 2.91 -1.04
N PRO A 113 16.97 1.76 -1.72
CA PRO A 113 18.08 0.86 -2.02
C PRO A 113 19.11 1.52 -2.93
N LEU A 114 20.40 1.16 -2.79
CA LEU A 114 21.46 1.59 -3.69
C LEU A 114 21.23 1.06 -5.12
N TYR A 115 20.80 -0.20 -5.22
CA TYR A 115 20.53 -0.90 -6.47
C TYR A 115 19.29 -1.78 -6.32
N VAL A 116 18.63 -2.04 -7.44
CA VAL A 116 17.59 -3.07 -7.57
C VAL A 116 18.01 -4.01 -8.68
N PHE A 117 18.16 -5.29 -8.35
CA PHE A 117 18.43 -6.36 -9.30
C PHE A 117 17.19 -7.24 -9.41
N ALA A 118 16.35 -6.97 -10.41
CA ALA A 118 15.15 -7.73 -10.69
C ALA A 118 15.41 -8.66 -11.88
N ASP A 119 15.53 -9.94 -11.58
CA ASP A 119 15.80 -10.99 -12.58
C ASP A 119 14.49 -11.66 -12.98
N THR A 120 14.15 -11.61 -14.28
CA THR A 120 12.94 -12.22 -14.84
C THR A 120 12.92 -13.74 -14.68
N ASP A 121 14.08 -14.39 -14.69
CA ASP A 121 14.17 -15.83 -14.41
C ASP A 121 13.71 -16.21 -13.01
N ILE A 122 13.70 -15.25 -12.08
CA ILE A 122 13.22 -15.41 -10.71
C ILE A 122 11.77 -14.94 -10.60
N PHE A 123 11.51 -13.63 -10.75
CA PHE A 123 10.21 -13.06 -10.38
C PHE A 123 9.07 -13.43 -11.33
N ALA A 124 9.33 -13.72 -12.62
CA ALA A 124 8.27 -14.15 -13.54
C ALA A 124 7.75 -15.56 -13.23
N LYS A 125 8.55 -16.37 -12.53
CA LYS A 125 8.20 -17.73 -12.07
C LYS A 125 7.58 -17.75 -10.67
N ALA A 126 7.43 -16.59 -10.03
CA ALA A 126 6.80 -16.47 -8.72
C ALA A 126 5.35 -17.00 -8.73
N PRO A 127 4.82 -17.44 -7.58
CA PRO A 127 3.43 -17.85 -7.46
C PRO A 127 2.46 -16.80 -8.02
N LYS A 128 1.51 -17.21 -8.85
CA LYS A 128 0.54 -16.30 -9.49
C LYS A 128 -0.21 -15.40 -8.52
N ARG A 129 -0.40 -15.85 -7.27
CA ARG A 129 -1.00 -15.06 -6.20
C ARG A 129 -0.17 -13.81 -5.90
N LEU A 130 1.17 -13.91 -5.90
CA LEU A 130 2.08 -12.77 -5.67
C LEU A 130 2.06 -11.80 -6.87
N THR A 131 2.05 -12.32 -8.09
CA THR A 131 1.94 -11.51 -9.31
C THR A 131 0.61 -10.75 -9.35
N ALA A 132 -0.50 -11.41 -9.00
CA ALA A 132 -1.81 -10.77 -8.90
C ALA A 132 -1.85 -9.71 -7.79
N ALA A 133 -1.13 -9.93 -6.69
CA ALA A 133 -0.98 -8.93 -5.63
C ALA A 133 -0.30 -7.65 -6.15
N GLY A 134 0.77 -7.79 -6.95
CA GLY A 134 1.43 -6.63 -7.58
C GLY A 134 0.56 -5.90 -8.59
N VAL A 135 -0.23 -6.63 -9.41
CA VAL A 135 -1.23 -5.99 -10.28
C VAL A 135 -2.25 -5.20 -9.47
N SER A 136 -2.72 -5.78 -8.36
CA SER A 136 -3.68 -5.12 -7.46
C SER A 136 -3.12 -3.84 -6.87
N ASP A 137 -1.85 -3.87 -6.47
CA ASP A 137 -1.16 -2.70 -5.92
C ASP A 137 -1.10 -1.56 -6.96
N ILE A 138 -0.74 -1.86 -8.21
CA ILE A 138 -0.78 -0.86 -9.29
C ILE A 138 -2.21 -0.37 -9.56
N LEU A 139 -3.22 -1.25 -9.62
CA LEU A 139 -4.60 -0.81 -9.85
C LEU A 139 -5.14 0.10 -8.73
N GLY A 140 -4.66 -0.05 -7.50
CA GLY A 140 -4.96 0.84 -6.39
C GLY A 140 -4.62 2.32 -6.66
N LYS A 141 -3.62 2.58 -7.52
CA LYS A 141 -3.18 3.95 -7.86
C LYS A 141 -4.29 4.80 -8.50
N TYR A 142 -5.32 4.19 -9.08
CA TYR A 142 -6.51 4.94 -9.49
C TYR A 142 -7.14 5.72 -8.32
N ILE A 143 -7.28 5.10 -7.15
CA ILE A 143 -7.84 5.74 -5.95
C ILE A 143 -6.83 6.71 -5.35
N ALA A 144 -5.56 6.32 -5.21
CA ALA A 144 -4.51 7.17 -4.65
C ALA A 144 -4.36 8.49 -5.40
N LEU A 145 -4.32 8.45 -6.74
CA LEU A 145 -4.19 9.65 -7.57
C LEU A 145 -5.43 10.55 -7.52
N ALA A 146 -6.64 9.95 -7.44
CA ALA A 146 -7.88 10.71 -7.26
C ALA A 146 -7.89 11.43 -5.90
N ASP A 147 -7.54 10.73 -4.83
CA ASP A 147 -7.44 11.32 -3.49
C ASP A 147 -6.39 12.43 -3.43
N TRP A 148 -5.23 12.24 -4.04
CA TRP A 148 -4.19 13.26 -4.08
C TRP A 148 -4.67 14.50 -4.83
N LYS A 149 -5.35 14.32 -5.96
CA LYS A 149 -5.92 15.43 -6.73
C LYS A 149 -7.01 16.17 -5.94
N ILE A 150 -7.91 15.44 -5.25
CA ILE A 150 -8.96 16.04 -4.42
C ILE A 150 -8.32 16.79 -3.24
N SER A 151 -7.30 16.23 -2.60
CA SER A 151 -6.59 16.91 -1.53
C SER A 151 -5.96 18.22 -1.99
N SER A 152 -5.26 18.20 -3.12
CA SER A 152 -4.63 19.41 -3.69
C SER A 152 -5.65 20.49 -4.10
N LEU A 153 -6.88 20.11 -4.38
CA LEU A 153 -7.97 21.05 -4.68
C LEU A 153 -8.49 21.77 -3.43
N LEU A 154 -8.44 21.11 -2.28
CA LEU A 154 -9.04 21.58 -1.02
C LEU A 154 -8.03 22.07 0.01
N THR A 155 -6.75 21.80 -0.22
CA THR A 155 -5.66 22.20 0.67
C THR A 155 -4.49 22.72 -0.16
N ASP A 156 -3.45 23.22 0.52
CA ASP A 156 -2.20 23.63 -0.12
C ASP A 156 -1.26 22.43 -0.40
N GLU A 157 -1.79 21.18 -0.42
CA GLU A 157 -0.97 20.01 -0.70
C GLU A 157 -0.40 20.05 -2.11
N TYR A 158 0.91 19.92 -2.21
CA TYR A 158 1.61 19.91 -3.48
C TYR A 158 1.18 18.71 -4.34
N TYR A 159 0.86 18.97 -5.59
CA TYR A 159 0.46 17.97 -6.60
C TYR A 159 1.42 18.01 -7.78
N CYS A 160 2.24 16.98 -7.94
CA CYS A 160 3.28 16.93 -8.96
C CYS A 160 2.78 16.26 -10.24
N ALA A 161 2.64 17.01 -11.31
CA ALA A 161 2.18 16.48 -12.61
C ALA A 161 3.11 15.40 -13.17
N GLU A 162 4.43 15.53 -12.99
CA GLU A 162 5.41 14.54 -13.45
C GLU A 162 5.27 13.22 -12.72
N VAL A 163 5.06 13.26 -11.40
CA VAL A 163 4.83 12.04 -10.60
C VAL A 163 3.52 11.38 -11.00
N VAL A 164 2.46 12.17 -11.23
CA VAL A 164 1.17 11.65 -11.72
C VAL A 164 1.32 11.00 -13.10
N ASN A 165 2.15 11.56 -13.98
CA ASN A 165 2.45 10.97 -15.28
C ASN A 165 3.19 9.63 -15.14
N LEU A 166 4.14 9.51 -14.18
CA LEU A 166 4.82 8.24 -13.90
C LEU A 166 3.82 7.16 -13.45
N GLU A 167 2.95 7.45 -12.47
CA GLU A 167 1.93 6.52 -11.99
C GLU A 167 0.90 6.17 -13.07
N THR A 168 0.48 7.14 -13.88
CA THR A 168 -0.43 6.91 -15.00
C THR A 168 0.22 6.00 -16.05
N ARG A 169 1.53 6.14 -16.28
CA ARG A 169 2.28 5.25 -17.16
C ARG A 169 2.35 3.84 -16.59
N ALA A 170 2.63 3.69 -15.29
CA ALA A 170 2.65 2.40 -14.61
C ALA A 170 1.27 1.70 -14.71
N LEU A 171 0.19 2.41 -14.41
CA LEU A 171 -1.19 1.93 -14.57
C LEU A 171 -1.47 1.43 -16.00
N ARG A 172 -1.07 2.20 -17.02
CA ARG A 172 -1.29 1.84 -18.43
C ARG A 172 -0.53 0.57 -18.80
N MET A 173 0.74 0.47 -18.41
CA MET A 173 1.57 -0.71 -18.69
C MET A 173 0.94 -1.99 -18.14
N VAL A 174 0.42 -1.94 -16.92
CA VAL A 174 -0.22 -3.10 -16.30
C VAL A 174 -1.59 -3.37 -16.93
N LYS A 175 -2.44 -2.33 -17.07
CA LYS A 175 -3.79 -2.46 -17.65
C LYS A 175 -3.79 -3.09 -19.04
N ASP A 176 -2.82 -2.71 -19.87
CA ASP A 176 -2.75 -3.16 -21.28
C ASP A 176 -2.18 -4.58 -21.41
N ASN A 177 -1.68 -5.21 -20.32
CA ASN A 177 -1.05 -6.55 -20.33
C ASN A 177 -1.61 -7.51 -19.26
N LEU A 178 -2.82 -7.28 -18.75
CA LEU A 178 -3.40 -8.05 -17.61
C LEU A 178 -3.45 -9.55 -17.82
N LYS A 179 -3.83 -10.00 -19.04
CA LYS A 179 -3.96 -11.42 -19.34
C LYS A 179 -2.61 -12.10 -19.49
N GLU A 180 -1.68 -11.43 -20.12
CA GLU A 180 -0.31 -11.87 -20.37
C GLU A 180 0.45 -11.97 -19.03
N ILE A 181 0.26 -10.98 -18.13
CA ILE A 181 0.79 -11.03 -16.75
C ILE A 181 0.20 -12.23 -15.99
N ALA A 182 -1.13 -12.43 -16.06
CA ALA A 182 -1.77 -13.57 -15.39
C ALA A 182 -1.35 -14.93 -15.98
N ALA A 183 -1.00 -14.96 -17.27
CA ALA A 183 -0.42 -16.14 -17.92
C ALA A 183 1.00 -16.43 -17.44
N GLY A 184 1.74 -15.42 -16.96
CA GLY A 184 3.14 -15.52 -16.57
C GLY A 184 4.10 -15.32 -17.74
N GLU A 185 3.68 -14.56 -18.76
CA GLU A 185 4.55 -14.22 -19.89
C GLU A 185 5.67 -13.29 -19.41
N GLU A 186 6.91 -13.64 -19.68
CA GLU A 186 8.11 -12.95 -19.15
C GLU A 186 8.10 -11.46 -19.47
N ASP A 187 7.87 -11.07 -20.73
CA ASP A 187 7.81 -9.66 -21.16
C ASP A 187 6.70 -8.88 -20.43
N ALA A 188 5.59 -9.53 -20.11
CA ALA A 188 4.49 -8.92 -19.39
C ALA A 188 4.78 -8.78 -17.89
N CYS A 189 5.40 -9.81 -17.30
CA CYS A 189 5.87 -9.78 -15.92
C CYS A 189 6.98 -8.73 -15.73
N GLU A 190 7.89 -8.54 -16.70
CA GLU A 190 8.86 -7.46 -16.70
C GLU A 190 8.17 -6.08 -16.66
N LYS A 191 7.13 -5.87 -17.46
CA LYS A 191 6.36 -4.62 -17.45
C LYS A 191 5.68 -4.39 -16.10
N LEU A 192 5.16 -5.43 -15.44
CA LEU A 192 4.63 -5.31 -14.10
C LEU A 192 5.71 -4.90 -13.10
N MET A 193 6.86 -5.58 -13.09
CA MET A 193 7.97 -5.22 -12.22
C MET A 193 8.44 -3.79 -12.46
N TYR A 194 8.56 -3.38 -13.73
CA TYR A 194 8.92 -2.02 -14.08
C TYR A 194 7.89 -1.00 -13.60
N ALA A 195 6.58 -1.31 -13.70
CA ALA A 195 5.52 -0.45 -13.18
C ALA A 195 5.60 -0.28 -11.66
N LEU A 196 5.88 -1.37 -10.92
CA LEU A 196 6.08 -1.34 -9.47
C LEU A 196 7.31 -0.49 -9.08
N VAL A 197 8.40 -0.63 -9.82
CA VAL A 197 9.60 0.21 -9.64
C VAL A 197 9.29 1.68 -9.91
N LEU A 198 8.53 2.00 -10.96
CA LEU A 198 8.12 3.39 -11.25
C LEU A 198 7.28 3.99 -10.13
N SER A 199 6.36 3.21 -9.54
CA SER A 199 5.55 3.66 -8.40
C SER A 199 6.43 3.93 -7.17
N GLY A 200 7.38 3.05 -6.86
CA GLY A 200 8.34 3.32 -5.79
C GLY A 200 9.22 4.56 -6.02
N LEU A 201 9.63 4.81 -7.28
CA LEU A 201 10.35 6.05 -7.64
C LEU A 201 9.45 7.29 -7.50
N ALA A 202 8.16 7.19 -7.83
CA ALA A 202 7.19 8.26 -7.61
C ALA A 202 7.10 8.64 -6.12
N MET A 203 7.10 7.64 -5.23
CA MET A 203 7.17 7.87 -3.78
C MET A 203 8.48 8.53 -3.35
N GLN A 204 9.62 8.16 -3.92
CA GLN A 204 10.91 8.82 -3.65
C GLN A 204 10.87 10.30 -4.06
N MET A 205 10.35 10.61 -5.26
CA MET A 205 10.27 11.98 -5.79
C MET A 205 9.41 12.90 -4.91
N THR A 206 8.37 12.37 -4.27
CA THR A 206 7.50 13.14 -3.36
C THR A 206 7.99 13.10 -1.90
N GLY A 207 8.88 12.18 -1.56
CA GLY A 207 9.32 11.94 -0.18
C GLY A 207 8.25 11.35 0.74
N ASN A 208 7.18 10.82 0.17
CA ASN A 208 6.08 10.17 0.89
C ASN A 208 5.30 9.23 -0.04
N SER A 209 4.38 8.44 0.53
CA SER A 209 3.57 7.46 -0.22
C SER A 209 2.32 8.04 -0.90
N ARG A 210 2.17 9.37 -0.97
CA ARG A 210 0.95 10.01 -1.51
C ARG A 210 0.59 9.59 -2.94
N PRO A 211 1.55 9.45 -3.88
CA PRO A 211 1.24 9.02 -5.24
C PRO A 211 0.68 7.60 -5.32
N ALA A 212 1.05 6.76 -4.38
CA ALA A 212 0.82 5.32 -4.41
C ALA A 212 -0.23 4.82 -3.42
N SER A 213 -0.65 5.64 -2.44
CA SER A 213 -1.47 5.23 -1.30
C SER A 213 -2.55 6.27 -0.98
N GLY A 214 -3.80 5.90 -1.19
CA GLY A 214 -5.01 6.66 -0.86
C GLY A 214 -5.92 5.92 0.11
N ALA A 215 -7.22 6.06 -0.06
CA ALA A 215 -8.23 5.43 0.79
C ALA A 215 -8.17 3.89 0.74
N GLU A 216 -7.79 3.30 -0.37
CA GLU A 216 -7.59 1.86 -0.51
C GLU A 216 -6.57 1.33 0.51
N HIS A 217 -5.47 2.04 0.70
CA HIS A 217 -4.46 1.69 1.70
C HIS A 217 -4.89 2.05 3.13
N HIS A 218 -5.69 3.10 3.34
CA HIS A 218 -6.26 3.37 4.66
C HIS A 218 -7.14 2.20 5.13
N LEU A 219 -7.89 1.59 4.21
CA LEU A 219 -8.66 0.38 4.49
C LEU A 219 -7.74 -0.80 4.83
N VAL A 220 -6.65 -1.00 4.07
CA VAL A 220 -5.66 -2.05 4.35
C VAL A 220 -5.05 -1.87 5.74
N HIS A 221 -4.57 -0.67 6.06
CA HIS A 221 -4.00 -0.39 7.39
C HIS A 221 -4.98 -0.67 8.52
N LEU A 222 -6.27 -0.32 8.34
CA LEU A 222 -7.31 -0.63 9.31
C LEU A 222 -7.46 -2.14 9.52
N TRP A 223 -7.49 -2.90 8.45
CA TRP A 223 -7.64 -4.35 8.52
C TRP A 223 -6.41 -5.04 9.11
N ASP A 224 -5.21 -4.53 8.81
CA ASP A 224 -3.95 -5.00 9.41
C ASP A 224 -3.84 -4.69 10.91
N MET A 225 -4.54 -3.67 11.40
CA MET A 225 -4.64 -3.38 12.85
C MET A 225 -5.59 -4.34 13.58
N GLU A 226 -6.34 -5.17 12.87
CA GLU A 226 -7.27 -6.17 13.42
C GLU A 226 -8.30 -5.60 14.41
N VAL A 227 -8.70 -4.35 14.25
CA VAL A 227 -9.67 -3.69 15.15
C VAL A 227 -11.10 -4.11 14.87
N LEU A 228 -11.39 -4.59 13.66
CA LEU A 228 -12.72 -5.07 13.23
C LEU A 228 -12.76 -6.58 12.96
N ASN A 229 -11.64 -7.21 12.84
CA ASN A 229 -11.46 -8.59 12.40
C ASN A 229 -10.36 -9.26 13.21
N GLY A 230 -10.26 -10.58 13.13
CA GLY A 230 -9.04 -11.30 13.50
C GLY A 230 -7.97 -11.18 12.42
N HIS A 231 -6.87 -11.92 12.57
CA HIS A 231 -5.83 -12.02 11.56
C HIS A 231 -6.43 -12.44 10.20
N LEU A 232 -6.00 -11.74 9.14
CA LEU A 232 -6.41 -12.04 7.75
C LEU A 232 -5.21 -12.66 7.04
N ASP A 233 -5.31 -13.94 6.70
CA ASP A 233 -4.33 -14.62 5.84
C ASP A 233 -4.50 -14.17 4.39
N ALA A 234 -4.16 -12.90 4.15
CA ALA A 234 -4.24 -12.28 2.83
C ALA A 234 -3.01 -11.41 2.59
N LEU A 235 -2.48 -11.48 1.37
CA LEU A 235 -1.36 -10.65 0.95
C LEU A 235 -1.74 -9.16 0.95
N HIS A 236 -0.74 -8.29 1.12
CA HIS A 236 -0.94 -6.83 1.06
C HIS A 236 -1.73 -6.43 -0.20
N GLY A 237 -1.30 -6.85 -1.39
CA GLY A 237 -1.98 -6.52 -2.64
C GLY A 237 -3.40 -7.09 -2.76
N GLU A 238 -3.72 -8.23 -2.14
CA GLU A 238 -5.08 -8.75 -2.06
C GLU A 238 -5.98 -7.83 -1.23
N LYS A 239 -5.46 -7.33 -0.10
CA LYS A 239 -6.15 -6.33 0.73
C LYS A 239 -6.30 -5.00 -0.04
N VAL A 240 -5.26 -4.54 -0.77
CA VAL A 240 -5.33 -3.35 -1.64
C VAL A 240 -6.42 -3.52 -2.70
N SER A 241 -6.52 -4.69 -3.33
CA SER A 241 -7.56 -4.99 -4.32
C SER A 241 -8.96 -4.84 -3.74
N ALA A 242 -9.23 -5.48 -2.61
CA ALA A 242 -10.52 -5.35 -1.91
C ALA A 242 -10.79 -3.91 -1.47
N GLY A 243 -9.78 -3.21 -0.94
CA GLY A 243 -9.85 -1.80 -0.53
C GLY A 243 -10.15 -0.86 -1.70
N THR A 244 -9.51 -1.09 -2.85
CA THR A 244 -9.78 -0.35 -4.09
C THR A 244 -11.24 -0.47 -4.51
N MET A 245 -11.81 -1.68 -4.48
CA MET A 245 -13.22 -1.89 -4.81
C MET A 245 -14.16 -1.21 -3.82
N VAL A 246 -13.88 -1.30 -2.51
CA VAL A 246 -14.68 -0.64 -1.47
C VAL A 246 -14.65 0.87 -1.65
N ALA A 247 -13.48 1.46 -1.84
CA ALA A 247 -13.32 2.90 -2.05
C ALA A 247 -14.00 3.36 -3.35
N LEU A 248 -13.78 2.64 -4.47
CA LEU A 248 -14.38 2.98 -5.76
C LEU A 248 -15.91 2.98 -5.71
N VAL A 249 -16.51 1.95 -5.12
CA VAL A 249 -17.98 1.87 -4.97
C VAL A 249 -18.51 3.06 -4.18
N GLU A 250 -17.85 3.41 -3.08
CA GLU A 250 -18.25 4.55 -2.25
C GLU A 250 -18.09 5.87 -2.97
N TYR A 251 -16.98 6.05 -3.72
CA TYR A 251 -16.75 7.28 -4.49
C TYR A 251 -17.77 7.46 -5.60
N LYS A 252 -18.14 6.39 -6.31
CA LYS A 252 -19.21 6.46 -7.33
C LYS A 252 -20.56 6.84 -6.73
N LYS A 253 -20.90 6.40 -5.50
CA LYS A 253 -22.11 6.86 -4.79
C LYS A 253 -22.07 8.36 -4.52
N ILE A 254 -20.93 8.88 -4.06
CA ILE A 254 -20.74 10.32 -3.81
C ILE A 254 -20.93 11.11 -5.11
N ALA A 255 -20.28 10.69 -6.21
CA ALA A 255 -20.44 11.35 -7.50
C ALA A 255 -21.89 11.34 -8.00
N ASP A 256 -22.61 10.23 -7.84
CA ASP A 256 -24.02 10.14 -8.18
C ASP A 256 -24.90 11.08 -7.36
N ALA A 257 -24.63 11.20 -6.06
CA ALA A 257 -25.36 12.15 -5.22
C ALA A 257 -25.09 13.62 -5.60
N ILE A 258 -23.84 13.95 -5.95
CA ILE A 258 -23.49 15.28 -6.46
C ILE A 258 -24.24 15.56 -7.76
N ARG A 259 -24.23 14.61 -8.70
CA ARG A 259 -24.92 14.70 -9.99
C ARG A 259 -26.43 14.90 -9.85
N ARG A 260 -27.04 14.20 -8.89
CA ARG A 260 -28.47 14.31 -8.55
C ARG A 260 -28.79 15.53 -7.68
N LYS A 261 -27.78 16.30 -7.26
CA LYS A 261 -27.92 17.45 -6.34
C LYS A 261 -28.54 17.07 -4.98
N THR A 262 -28.29 15.84 -4.52
CA THR A 262 -28.73 15.34 -3.21
C THR A 262 -27.60 15.37 -2.18
N CYS A 263 -26.36 15.53 -2.62
CA CYS A 263 -25.20 15.67 -1.73
C CYS A 263 -25.27 16.99 -0.95
N LYS A 264 -25.14 16.91 0.38
CA LYS A 264 -25.15 18.08 1.28
C LYS A 264 -23.83 18.12 2.05
N VAL A 265 -23.27 19.32 2.20
CA VAL A 265 -22.07 19.56 2.99
C VAL A 265 -22.44 20.02 4.40
N HIS A 266 -21.80 19.44 5.41
CA HIS A 266 -21.96 19.80 6.82
C HIS A 266 -20.74 20.58 7.32
N THR A 267 -20.93 21.38 8.37
CA THR A 267 -19.86 22.18 9.01
C THR A 267 -19.26 21.52 10.23
N HIS A 268 -19.89 20.48 10.73
CA HIS A 268 -19.50 19.84 11.98
C HIS A 268 -19.54 18.33 11.83
N ILE A 269 -18.56 17.67 12.45
CA ILE A 269 -18.45 16.22 12.52
C ILE A 269 -18.78 15.84 13.95
N GLU A 270 -19.87 15.11 14.13
CA GLU A 270 -20.11 14.40 15.38
C GLU A 270 -19.27 13.13 15.41
N GLU A 271 -18.22 13.12 16.23
CA GLU A 271 -17.42 11.91 16.43
C GLU A 271 -18.15 10.96 17.37
N ASP A 272 -18.30 9.72 16.93
CA ASP A 272 -18.84 8.66 17.76
C ASP A 272 -17.72 8.10 18.66
N LEU A 273 -17.46 8.81 19.77
CA LEU A 273 -16.38 8.47 20.72
C LEU A 273 -16.59 7.08 21.34
N GLU A 274 -17.84 6.66 21.55
CA GLU A 274 -18.14 5.32 22.05
C GLU A 274 -17.72 4.25 21.03
N PHE A 275 -17.98 4.49 19.75
CA PHE A 275 -17.59 3.59 18.68
C PHE A 275 -16.05 3.51 18.55
N LEU A 276 -15.34 4.63 18.62
CA LEU A 276 -13.87 4.66 18.60
C LEU A 276 -13.28 3.93 19.81
N GLN A 277 -13.85 4.14 21.00
CA GLN A 277 -13.45 3.43 22.21
C GLN A 277 -13.70 1.92 22.13
N ASN A 278 -14.84 1.52 21.54
CA ASN A 278 -15.20 0.12 21.37
C ASN A 278 -14.40 -0.61 20.29
N THR A 279 -13.70 0.13 19.43
CA THR A 279 -12.83 -0.40 18.35
C THR A 279 -11.36 -0.20 18.70
N PHE A 280 -10.79 0.99 18.43
CA PHE A 280 -9.38 1.30 18.71
C PHE A 280 -9.02 1.20 20.21
N GLY A 281 -9.92 1.61 21.09
CA GLY A 281 -9.69 1.54 22.55
C GLY A 281 -9.53 0.11 23.05
N LYS A 282 -10.30 -0.85 22.55
CA LYS A 282 -10.15 -2.27 22.91
C LYS A 282 -8.81 -2.88 22.50
N LYS A 283 -8.19 -2.39 21.45
CA LYS A 283 -6.85 -2.80 21.02
C LYS A 283 -5.73 -1.97 21.70
N GLY A 284 -6.08 -0.97 22.52
CA GLY A 284 -5.11 -0.11 23.21
C GLY A 284 -4.39 0.89 22.29
N VAL A 285 -4.92 1.16 21.11
CA VAL A 285 -4.28 2.04 20.10
C VAL A 285 -4.97 3.40 19.94
N LEU A 286 -6.04 3.67 20.71
CA LEU A 286 -6.84 4.90 20.57
C LEU A 286 -6.02 6.17 20.78
N ASP A 287 -5.21 6.23 21.83
CA ASP A 287 -4.38 7.41 22.14
C ASP A 287 -3.41 7.75 20.99
N ALA A 288 -2.86 6.71 20.35
CA ALA A 288 -1.96 6.88 19.21
C ALA A 288 -2.72 7.38 17.97
N ILE A 289 -3.92 6.87 17.73
CA ILE A 289 -4.82 7.30 16.65
C ILE A 289 -5.24 8.76 16.85
N GLU A 290 -5.64 9.14 18.07
CA GLU A 290 -6.02 10.53 18.39
C GLU A 290 -4.84 11.49 18.21
N LYS A 291 -3.66 11.11 18.71
CA LYS A 291 -2.44 11.89 18.53
C LYS A 291 -2.06 12.08 17.06
N GLU A 292 -2.17 11.04 16.25
CA GLU A 292 -1.91 11.09 14.80
C GLU A 292 -2.86 12.07 14.11
N ASN A 293 -4.14 12.10 14.52
CA ASN A 293 -5.18 12.87 13.86
C ASN A 293 -5.42 14.27 14.45
N THR A 294 -4.62 14.72 15.41
CA THR A 294 -4.72 16.05 16.02
C THR A 294 -3.64 16.99 15.46
N PRO A 295 -3.99 18.19 14.96
CA PRO A 295 -5.35 18.70 14.74
C PRO A 295 -6.07 18.00 13.57
N GLU A 296 -7.43 17.98 13.59
CA GLU A 296 -8.24 17.37 12.53
C GLU A 296 -8.08 18.16 11.22
N LEU A 297 -7.75 17.46 10.14
CA LEU A 297 -7.55 18.07 8.82
C LEU A 297 -8.81 18.72 8.25
N LEU A 298 -9.99 18.20 8.60
CA LEU A 298 -11.25 18.69 8.09
C LEU A 298 -11.64 20.06 8.66
N ASP A 299 -11.06 20.47 9.80
CA ASP A 299 -11.28 21.80 10.39
C ASP A 299 -10.67 22.91 9.51
N GLU A 300 -9.70 22.58 8.65
CA GLU A 300 -9.09 23.53 7.73
C GLU A 300 -9.95 23.76 6.45
N ILE A 301 -11.02 22.96 6.25
CA ILE A 301 -11.84 22.99 5.04
C ILE A 301 -13.18 23.65 5.33
N SER A 302 -13.41 24.84 4.77
CA SER A 302 -14.70 25.50 4.92
C SER A 302 -15.79 24.81 4.09
N SER A 303 -17.04 24.82 4.60
CA SER A 303 -18.18 24.27 3.87
C SER A 303 -18.40 24.93 2.53
N ARG A 304 -18.10 26.23 2.39
CA ARG A 304 -18.18 26.93 1.12
C ARG A 304 -17.17 26.37 0.12
N GLN A 305 -15.92 26.26 0.53
CA GLN A 305 -14.84 25.70 -0.31
C GLN A 305 -15.18 24.27 -0.78
N LEU A 306 -15.68 23.44 0.13
CA LEU A 306 -16.08 22.07 -0.22
C LEU A 306 -17.29 22.06 -1.17
N ASN A 307 -18.31 22.90 -0.94
CA ASN A 307 -19.46 23.02 -1.85
C ASN A 307 -19.02 23.48 -3.25
N ASP A 308 -18.13 24.47 -3.32
CA ASP A 308 -17.64 25.00 -4.59
C ASP A 308 -16.79 23.97 -5.35
N ALA A 309 -16.13 23.04 -4.64
CA ALA A 309 -15.30 21.98 -5.20
C ALA A 309 -16.08 20.73 -5.63
N LEU A 310 -17.34 20.53 -5.16
CA LEU A 310 -18.10 19.30 -5.50
C LEU A 310 -18.17 18.97 -7.00
N PRO A 311 -18.37 19.94 -7.92
CA PRO A 311 -18.38 19.64 -9.36
C PRO A 311 -17.05 19.08 -9.86
N GLU A 312 -15.92 19.62 -9.40
CA GLU A 312 -14.58 19.13 -9.80
C GLU A 312 -14.28 17.76 -9.14
N ILE A 313 -14.64 17.55 -7.89
CA ILE A 313 -14.58 16.24 -7.21
C ILE A 313 -15.35 15.19 -8.02
N MET A 314 -16.57 15.52 -8.46
CA MET A 314 -17.35 14.61 -9.31
C MET A 314 -16.62 14.27 -10.62
N GLN A 315 -16.00 15.26 -11.29
CA GLN A 315 -15.24 15.02 -12.51
C GLN A 315 -14.01 14.11 -12.27
N ILE A 316 -13.30 14.30 -11.16
CA ILE A 316 -12.19 13.44 -10.75
C ILE A 316 -12.67 12.00 -10.56
N ILE A 317 -13.81 11.81 -9.90
CA ILE A 317 -14.39 10.47 -9.68
C ILE A 317 -14.88 9.86 -11.00
N ASP A 318 -15.48 10.66 -11.88
CA ASP A 318 -15.97 10.19 -13.20
C ASP A 318 -14.83 9.72 -14.11
N ALA A 319 -13.62 10.27 -13.95
CA ALA A 319 -12.43 9.81 -14.65
C ALA A 319 -11.90 8.43 -14.18
N LEU A 320 -12.34 7.96 -13.00
CA LEU A 320 -12.03 6.61 -12.53
C LEU A 320 -12.78 5.56 -13.35
N PRO A 321 -12.24 4.35 -13.50
CA PRO A 321 -12.95 3.23 -14.13
C PRO A 321 -14.35 3.05 -13.54
N ALA A 322 -15.28 2.54 -14.34
CA ALA A 322 -16.55 2.05 -13.79
C ALA A 322 -16.29 0.85 -12.85
N VAL A 323 -17.17 0.63 -11.89
CA VAL A 323 -17.03 -0.51 -10.95
C VAL A 323 -16.92 -1.83 -11.70
N THR A 324 -17.74 -2.02 -12.75
CA THR A 324 -17.71 -3.20 -13.62
C THR A 324 -16.38 -3.35 -14.35
N ASP A 325 -15.81 -2.26 -14.85
CA ASP A 325 -14.55 -2.29 -15.60
C ASP A 325 -13.38 -2.63 -14.66
N MET A 326 -13.39 -2.10 -13.43
CA MET A 326 -12.39 -2.45 -12.42
C MET A 326 -12.48 -3.93 -12.04
N GLN A 327 -13.71 -4.45 -11.83
CA GLN A 327 -13.93 -5.87 -11.57
C GLN A 327 -13.43 -6.75 -12.71
N GLU A 328 -13.65 -6.33 -13.96
CA GLU A 328 -13.16 -7.05 -15.13
C GLU A 328 -11.62 -7.04 -15.20
N MET A 329 -10.98 -5.90 -14.94
CA MET A 329 -9.51 -5.80 -14.89
C MET A 329 -8.93 -6.74 -13.82
N MET A 330 -9.48 -6.71 -12.62
CA MET A 330 -9.06 -7.58 -11.51
C MET A 330 -9.26 -9.06 -11.85
N SER A 331 -10.40 -9.41 -12.43
CA SER A 331 -10.70 -10.78 -12.85
C SER A 331 -9.73 -11.29 -13.91
N LYS A 332 -9.38 -10.45 -14.90
CA LYS A 332 -8.40 -10.81 -15.95
C LYS A 332 -7.02 -11.12 -15.40
N ALA A 333 -6.64 -10.46 -14.34
CA ALA A 333 -5.33 -10.61 -13.68
C ALA A 333 -5.33 -11.67 -12.55
N GLY A 334 -6.50 -12.29 -12.26
CA GLY A 334 -6.62 -13.24 -11.14
C GLY A 334 -6.58 -12.59 -9.76
N CYS A 335 -6.83 -11.26 -9.69
CA CYS A 335 -6.91 -10.54 -8.43
C CYS A 335 -8.23 -10.82 -7.71
N VAL A 336 -8.21 -10.80 -6.37
CA VAL A 336 -9.44 -10.78 -5.57
C VAL A 336 -10.18 -9.45 -5.80
N SER A 337 -11.49 -9.42 -5.54
CA SER A 337 -12.27 -8.19 -5.76
C SER A 337 -13.31 -7.93 -4.68
N ARG A 338 -13.44 -8.81 -3.71
CA ARG A 338 -14.43 -8.71 -2.65
C ARG A 338 -13.78 -8.90 -1.29
N VAL A 339 -14.26 -8.20 -0.28
CA VAL A 339 -13.76 -8.30 1.09
C VAL A 339 -13.84 -9.73 1.65
N ARG A 340 -14.82 -10.51 1.24
CA ARG A 340 -14.94 -11.92 1.64
C ARG A 340 -13.81 -12.81 1.11
N ASP A 341 -13.21 -12.42 -0.01
CA ASP A 341 -12.12 -13.18 -0.65
C ASP A 341 -10.82 -13.05 0.17
N ILE A 342 -10.71 -12.03 1.02
CA ILE A 342 -9.61 -11.82 2.00
C ILE A 342 -9.99 -12.26 3.42
N GLY A 343 -11.13 -12.93 3.60
CA GLY A 343 -11.60 -13.39 4.91
C GLY A 343 -12.38 -12.36 5.73
N LEU A 344 -12.62 -11.15 5.20
CA LEU A 344 -13.39 -10.12 5.91
C LEU A 344 -14.90 -10.26 5.62
N PRO A 345 -15.77 -10.28 6.66
CA PRO A 345 -17.21 -10.37 6.46
C PRO A 345 -17.77 -9.09 5.81
N GLY A 346 -18.78 -9.24 4.96
CA GLY A 346 -19.35 -8.11 4.21
C GLY A 346 -19.94 -7.01 5.06
N GLU A 347 -20.46 -7.34 6.25
CA GLU A 347 -20.98 -6.38 7.23
C GLU A 347 -19.89 -5.46 7.81
N ALA A 348 -18.63 -5.87 7.81
CA ALA A 348 -17.51 -5.05 8.26
C ALA A 348 -17.20 -3.86 7.32
N VAL A 349 -17.72 -3.84 6.09
CA VAL A 349 -17.46 -2.76 5.12
C VAL A 349 -17.94 -1.40 5.63
N SER A 350 -19.12 -1.34 6.24
CA SER A 350 -19.67 -0.08 6.77
C SER A 350 -18.75 0.52 7.83
N ASP A 351 -18.29 -0.30 8.77
CA ASP A 351 -17.42 0.12 9.86
C ASP A 351 -16.00 0.40 9.33
N SER A 352 -15.53 -0.37 8.35
CA SER A 352 -14.26 -0.07 7.67
C SER A 352 -14.25 1.32 7.03
N LEU A 353 -15.33 1.70 6.32
CA LEU A 353 -15.47 3.04 5.74
C LEU A 353 -15.52 4.16 6.78
N ARG A 354 -16.02 3.88 8.00
CA ARG A 354 -16.06 4.85 9.11
C ARG A 354 -14.70 5.02 9.79
N LEU A 355 -13.95 3.92 9.96
CA LEU A 355 -12.71 3.87 10.76
C LEU A 355 -11.45 4.10 9.94
N ALA A 356 -11.41 3.69 8.66
CA ALA A 356 -10.22 3.82 7.83
C ALA A 356 -9.64 5.24 7.74
N PRO A 357 -10.44 6.33 7.74
CA PRO A 357 -9.92 7.70 7.77
C PRO A 357 -9.01 8.01 8.97
N TYR A 358 -9.16 7.30 10.08
CA TYR A 358 -8.36 7.53 11.29
C TYR A 358 -6.98 6.88 11.26
N THR A 359 -6.75 5.91 10.37
CA THR A 359 -5.48 5.17 10.30
C THR A 359 -4.29 6.03 9.85
N ARG A 360 -4.55 7.14 9.18
CA ARG A 360 -3.54 8.12 8.72
C ARG A 360 -4.11 9.52 8.71
N ARG A 361 -3.34 10.51 9.20
CA ARG A 361 -3.66 11.94 9.05
C ARG A 361 -3.40 12.40 7.62
N ARG A 362 -4.27 11.99 6.70
CA ARG A 362 -4.18 12.31 5.26
C ARG A 362 -5.57 12.59 4.71
N LEU A 363 -5.70 13.67 3.92
CA LEU A 363 -6.96 13.98 3.27
C LEU A 363 -7.18 13.00 2.10
N SER A 364 -8.28 12.30 2.13
CA SER A 364 -8.83 11.47 1.08
C SER A 364 -10.31 11.75 0.94
N LEU A 365 -10.93 11.36 -0.16
CA LEU A 365 -12.39 11.48 -0.29
C LEU A 365 -13.12 10.65 0.77
N LEU A 366 -12.52 9.53 1.20
CA LEU A 366 -13.06 8.74 2.29
C LEU A 366 -13.06 9.52 3.63
N ARG A 367 -12.08 10.38 3.91
CA ARG A 367 -12.10 11.28 5.06
C ARG A 367 -13.10 12.41 4.85
N LEU A 368 -13.16 13.01 3.66
CA LEU A 368 -14.12 14.09 3.32
C LEU A 368 -15.59 13.66 3.45
N ARG A 369 -15.88 12.37 3.25
CA ARG A 369 -17.23 11.84 3.41
C ARG A 369 -17.81 12.08 4.81
N LYS A 370 -16.99 12.30 5.84
CA LYS A 370 -17.44 12.73 7.18
C LYS A 370 -18.19 14.07 7.16
N LEU A 371 -17.91 14.93 6.17
CA LEU A 371 -18.58 16.21 5.96
C LEU A 371 -19.75 16.13 4.96
N LEU A 372 -20.08 14.94 4.44
CA LEU A 372 -21.06 14.77 3.37
C LEU A 372 -22.22 13.89 3.82
N THR A 373 -23.45 14.28 3.44
CA THR A 373 -24.61 13.37 3.39
C THR A 373 -25.02 13.20 1.94
N TYR A 374 -25.17 11.92 1.48
CA TYR A 374 -25.42 11.57 0.09
C TYR A 374 -26.25 10.28 -0.07
#